data_021286fc62e10bba3a89879a1259e731
#
_entry.id   021286fc62e10bba3a89879a1259e731
#
_cell.length_a   1.000
_cell.length_b   1.000
_cell.length_c   1.000
_cell.angle_alpha   90.00
_cell.angle_beta   90.00
_cell.angle_gamma   90.00
#
_symmetry.space_group_name_H-M   'P 1'
#
loop_
_entity.id
_entity.type
_entity.pdbx_description
1 polymer ?
#
loop_
_entity_poly.entity_id
_entity_poly.type
_entity_poly.pdbx_seq_one_letter_code
_entity_poly.pdbx_strand_id
1 'polypeptide(L)'
;FYKSLRFPIFVIRLQKCGLEGRHVLIRTNLFNKKCQRGGTSLRRGSASFYVYPAPRLPTLTTGKGGAGMSGKRVLAVYAALLLGFAVVLCRLYLLAQHPAYAARAAAQSTVTLQLPARRGNFYDAQGRLLTGLEERWQVVCFPGQGNYDRLYACTDAAGQALLYRSRSRAAPFLLEVSCDPARLGLTGYPAARRYAAVPLCQHLLGYLDSTGHGAAGLEKALDAVLSGTGEHSSLVCAVTAQGTLRTGETARLLQADSGALGVQLTISRPVQRAVEAVAASTMTSGCILVLDTATAAVRASVSVPCYDPERLADSLQAENSPFLNRALQSYAVGSVFKPVLAAAALEAGLQPVFECTGAVVVDGQIFRCAGGVPHGQVDLAAALEKSCNGYFIRLGQQLGAESLLDAAKAFGFGQSLPLAEGLAAEAGQLPAPQELAQSGQLANFSFGQGSLLAAPMQVAALFNTIAADGVYRSPYVLQATLDETTGQPVETLSHPRGRRVISAQNAALLRAMLVQVVQQGTAQDAAGLSGGAGGKTGTAQTGQFTPEGTERCNLWFAGFWPAEKPRYTIVVLQDGAVHTAYSGAAIFAQVCNVLEAAG
;
A
#
# COMPACT_ATOMS: atom_id res chain seq x y z
N PHE A 1 -50.55 5.60 9.44
CA PHE A 1 -51.08 6.66 10.35
C PHE A 1 -50.99 7.99 9.63
N TYR A 2 -52.11 8.40 9.03
CA TYR A 2 -52.28 9.73 8.43
C TYR A 2 -52.56 10.72 9.57
N LYS A 3 -51.76 11.80 9.67
CA LYS A 3 -52.12 13.04 10.32
C LYS A 3 -51.89 14.19 9.37
N SER A 4 -52.99 14.88 9.12
CA SER A 4 -53.17 16.06 8.27
C SER A 4 -52.17 17.18 8.61
N LEU A 5 -51.37 17.59 7.64
CA LEU A 5 -50.62 18.85 7.66
C LEU A 5 -51.51 19.98 7.13
N ARG A 6 -51.87 20.91 7.99
CA ARG A 6 -52.46 22.21 7.59
C ARG A 6 -51.29 23.13 7.18
N PHE A 7 -51.30 23.61 5.96
CA PHE A 7 -50.35 24.60 5.47
C PHE A 7 -50.75 26.02 5.88
N PRO A 8 -49.78 26.91 6.21
CA PRO A 8 -50.08 28.31 6.55
C PRO A 8 -50.40 29.11 5.28
N ILE A 9 -51.38 30.03 5.44
CA ILE A 9 -51.77 30.99 4.39
C ILE A 9 -50.78 32.16 4.48
N PHE A 10 -49.98 32.37 3.44
CA PHE A 10 -49.14 33.56 3.31
C PHE A 10 -49.92 34.67 2.58
N VAL A 11 -50.09 35.82 3.23
CA VAL A 11 -50.62 37.04 2.63
C VAL A 11 -49.44 37.88 2.15
N ILE A 12 -49.24 37.96 0.83
CA ILE A 12 -48.23 38.83 0.24
C ILE A 12 -48.89 40.18 -0.08
N ARG A 13 -48.40 41.26 0.55
CA ARG A 13 -48.83 42.65 0.30
C ARG A 13 -48.03 43.18 -0.89
N LEU A 14 -48.66 43.27 -2.05
CA LEU A 14 -48.08 43.95 -3.21
C LEU A 14 -48.19 45.45 -3.08
N GLN A 15 -47.09 46.16 -3.21
CA GLN A 15 -47.00 47.60 -3.19
C GLN A 15 -47.52 48.19 -4.52
N LYS A 16 -48.24 49.31 -4.44
CA LYS A 16 -48.99 50.01 -5.46
C LYS A 16 -48.29 50.04 -6.85
N CYS A 17 -48.99 49.48 -7.84
CA CYS A 17 -49.00 50.01 -9.20
C CYS A 17 -50.48 50.47 -9.46
N GLY A 18 -50.62 51.71 -9.79
CA GLY A 18 -51.87 52.45 -9.83
C GLY A 18 -53.02 51.81 -10.65
N LEU A 19 -53.90 51.15 -9.94
CA LEU A 19 -55.26 50.85 -10.36
C LEU A 19 -56.09 50.64 -9.08
N GLU A 20 -57.13 51.34 -8.99
CA GLU A 20 -58.03 51.46 -7.82
C GLU A 20 -58.53 50.10 -7.32
N GLY A 21 -58.29 49.84 -6.04
CA GLY A 21 -59.24 49.20 -5.14
C GLY A 21 -59.65 47.76 -5.41
N ARG A 22 -58.83 46.89 -6.03
CA ARG A 22 -59.16 45.44 -6.18
C ARG A 22 -58.11 44.53 -5.55
N HIS A 23 -58.55 43.73 -4.57
CA HIS A 23 -57.71 42.65 -3.99
C HIS A 23 -57.82 41.41 -4.86
N VAL A 24 -56.67 40.85 -5.26
CA VAL A 24 -56.57 39.59 -6.03
C VAL A 24 -56.06 38.48 -5.11
N LEU A 25 -56.82 37.39 -5.00
CA LEU A 25 -56.46 36.19 -4.28
C LEU A 25 -55.86 35.16 -5.30
N ILE A 26 -54.59 34.86 -5.17
CA ILE A 26 -53.96 33.87 -6.03
C ILE A 26 -53.86 32.54 -5.26
N ARG A 27 -54.51 31.51 -5.78
CA ARG A 27 -54.44 30.14 -5.27
C ARG A 27 -53.56 29.32 -6.22
N THR A 28 -52.39 28.91 -5.78
CA THR A 28 -51.53 28.02 -6.54
C THR A 28 -51.80 26.58 -6.15
N ASN A 29 -52.25 25.77 -7.09
CA ASN A 29 -52.31 24.31 -6.94
C ASN A 29 -51.02 23.69 -7.52
N LEU A 30 -50.20 23.13 -6.68
CA LEU A 30 -49.09 22.30 -7.10
C LEU A 30 -49.56 20.83 -7.24
N PHE A 31 -49.69 20.38 -8.47
CA PHE A 31 -49.88 18.97 -8.78
C PHE A 31 -48.54 18.25 -8.82
N ASN A 32 -48.40 17.27 -7.96
CA ASN A 32 -47.28 16.33 -7.98
C ASN A 32 -47.61 15.23 -9.01
N LYS A 33 -46.90 15.19 -10.14
CA LYS A 33 -46.97 14.07 -11.09
C LYS A 33 -45.65 13.33 -11.08
N LYS A 34 -45.70 12.07 -10.69
CA LYS A 34 -44.65 11.08 -10.86
C LYS A 34 -44.22 11.01 -12.33
N CYS A 35 -42.96 11.18 -12.61
CA CYS A 35 -42.37 10.90 -13.92
C CYS A 35 -42.16 9.40 -14.09
N GLN A 36 -42.84 8.80 -15.06
CA GLN A 36 -42.39 7.57 -15.75
C GLN A 36 -41.80 7.97 -17.10
N ARG A 37 -40.82 7.20 -17.51
CA ARG A 37 -39.93 7.36 -18.67
C ARG A 37 -40.66 7.54 -20.00
N GLY A 38 -40.09 8.35 -20.86
CA GLY A 38 -40.18 8.24 -22.31
C GLY A 38 -40.60 9.49 -23.06
N GLY A 39 -39.65 10.10 -23.78
CA GLY A 39 -39.85 10.70 -25.09
C GLY A 39 -40.57 12.07 -25.23
N THR A 40 -39.75 13.04 -25.60
CA THR A 40 -40.02 14.16 -26.56
C THR A 40 -41.19 15.10 -26.40
N SER A 41 -40.82 16.35 -26.56
CA SER A 41 -41.57 17.58 -26.94
C SER A 41 -42.13 18.47 -25.83
N LEU A 42 -41.45 19.60 -25.68
CA LEU A 42 -41.92 20.80 -24.98
C LEU A 42 -43.15 21.38 -25.71
N ARG A 43 -44.31 21.35 -25.08
CA ARG A 43 -45.43 22.26 -25.40
C ARG A 43 -45.49 23.32 -24.31
N ARG A 44 -45.42 24.59 -24.75
CA ARG A 44 -45.75 25.77 -23.93
C ARG A 44 -47.21 25.67 -23.45
N GLY A 45 -47.39 25.50 -22.14
CA GLY A 45 -48.70 25.62 -21.51
C GLY A 45 -49.00 27.11 -21.22
N SER A 46 -49.99 27.64 -21.88
CA SER A 46 -50.59 28.96 -21.56
C SER A 46 -51.34 28.86 -20.22
N ALA A 47 -50.97 29.71 -19.27
CA ALA A 47 -51.70 29.86 -18.02
C ALA A 47 -52.92 30.74 -18.27
N SER A 48 -54.11 30.16 -18.11
CA SER A 48 -55.38 30.92 -18.14
C SER A 48 -55.68 31.46 -16.75
N PHE A 49 -55.84 32.74 -16.66
CA PHE A 49 -56.27 33.42 -15.42
C PHE A 49 -57.80 33.58 -15.41
N TYR A 50 -58.42 33.05 -14.38
CA TYR A 50 -59.86 33.32 -14.10
C TYR A 50 -59.95 34.40 -13.05
N VAL A 51 -60.70 35.48 -13.40
CA VAL A 51 -61.04 36.56 -12.48
C VAL A 51 -62.47 36.32 -11.98
N TYR A 52 -62.62 36.09 -10.70
CA TYR A 52 -63.92 36.02 -10.04
C TYR A 52 -64.33 37.42 -9.54
N PRO A 53 -65.59 37.83 -9.74
CA PRO A 53 -66.09 39.10 -9.17
C PRO A 53 -66.22 39.00 -7.64
N ALA A 54 -65.74 40.01 -6.96
CA ALA A 54 -65.84 40.13 -5.51
C ALA A 54 -67.30 40.18 -5.04
N PRO A 55 -67.67 39.47 -3.95
CA PRO A 55 -68.97 39.59 -3.36
C PRO A 55 -69.19 41.04 -2.83
N ARG A 56 -70.31 41.63 -3.16
CA ARG A 56 -70.71 42.94 -2.63
C ARG A 56 -70.84 42.82 -1.11
N LEU A 57 -70.07 43.60 -0.40
CA LEU A 57 -70.31 43.86 1.03
C LEU A 57 -71.61 44.61 1.22
N PRO A 58 -72.44 44.23 2.19
CA PRO A 58 -73.61 44.96 2.50
C PRO A 58 -73.23 46.36 3.02
N THR A 59 -73.88 47.37 2.47
CA THR A 59 -73.83 48.77 2.94
C THR A 59 -74.31 48.80 4.37
N LEU A 60 -73.43 49.09 5.32
CA LEU A 60 -73.79 49.40 6.68
C LEU A 60 -74.51 50.72 6.67
N THR A 61 -75.82 50.66 6.83
CA THR A 61 -76.64 51.83 7.16
C THR A 61 -76.24 52.30 8.55
N THR A 62 -75.94 53.60 8.65
CA THR A 62 -75.64 54.27 9.91
C THR A 62 -76.93 54.32 10.77
N GLY A 63 -77.11 53.24 11.55
CA GLY A 63 -78.07 53.29 12.64
C GLY A 63 -77.44 54.07 13.81
N LYS A 64 -78.04 55.22 14.15
CA LYS A 64 -77.76 55.94 15.38
C LYS A 64 -78.12 55.04 16.58
N GLY A 65 -77.09 54.51 17.27
CA GLY A 65 -77.26 53.74 18.49
C GLY A 65 -75.90 53.53 19.11
N GLY A 66 -75.17 54.57 19.44
CA GLY A 66 -73.86 54.52 20.04
C GLY A 66 -73.92 54.07 21.50
N ALA A 67 -73.73 52.77 21.78
CA ALA A 67 -73.21 52.39 23.08
C ALA A 67 -71.70 52.62 23.01
N GLY A 68 -71.25 53.80 23.35
CA GLY A 68 -69.88 54.15 23.50
C GLY A 68 -69.25 53.19 24.49
N MET A 69 -68.30 52.37 24.02
CA MET A 69 -67.50 51.55 24.92
C MET A 69 -66.85 52.46 25.95
N SER A 70 -67.20 52.27 27.25
CA SER A 70 -66.68 53.12 28.32
C SER A 70 -65.12 52.98 28.30
N GLY A 71 -64.41 54.11 28.48
CA GLY A 71 -62.96 54.14 28.46
C GLY A 71 -62.34 53.08 29.35
N LYS A 72 -63.05 52.64 30.38
CA LYS A 72 -62.64 51.51 31.22
C LYS A 72 -62.59 50.17 30.47
N ARG A 73 -63.51 49.92 29.54
CA ARG A 73 -63.48 48.65 28.72
C ARG A 73 -62.38 48.68 27.67
N VAL A 74 -62.08 49.81 27.08
CA VAL A 74 -60.95 49.98 26.16
C VAL A 74 -59.65 49.79 26.92
N LEU A 75 -59.49 50.37 28.11
CA LEU A 75 -58.32 50.21 28.95
C LEU A 75 -58.16 48.77 29.41
N ALA A 76 -59.26 48.06 29.74
CA ALA A 76 -59.18 46.61 30.12
C ALA A 76 -58.71 45.71 28.95
N VAL A 77 -59.19 45.95 27.73
CA VAL A 77 -58.75 45.24 26.53
C VAL A 77 -57.27 45.53 26.25
N TYR A 78 -56.85 46.79 26.40
CA TYR A 78 -55.45 47.16 26.22
C TYR A 78 -54.52 46.50 27.28
N ALA A 79 -54.95 46.51 28.53
CA ALA A 79 -54.26 45.84 29.61
C ALA A 79 -54.13 44.28 29.40
N ALA A 80 -55.24 43.67 28.92
CA ALA A 80 -55.25 42.24 28.58
C ALA A 80 -54.28 41.89 27.40
N LEU A 81 -54.26 42.78 26.38
CA LEU A 81 -53.30 42.62 25.27
C LEU A 81 -51.83 42.77 25.71
N LEU A 82 -51.57 43.80 26.57
CA LEU A 82 -50.22 43.99 27.13
C LEU A 82 -49.79 42.79 28.01
N LEU A 83 -50.71 42.27 28.82
CA LEU A 83 -50.43 41.09 29.64
C LEU A 83 -50.20 39.87 28.76
N GLY A 84 -51.02 39.66 27.75
CA GLY A 84 -50.81 38.59 26.75
C GLY A 84 -49.45 38.69 26.04
N PHE A 85 -49.07 39.90 25.66
CA PHE A 85 -47.78 40.16 25.04
C PHE A 85 -46.62 39.91 26.02
N ALA A 86 -46.75 40.34 27.29
CA ALA A 86 -45.75 40.07 28.33
C ALA A 86 -45.58 38.55 28.59
N VAL A 87 -46.68 37.79 28.61
CA VAL A 87 -46.65 36.34 28.73
C VAL A 87 -45.91 35.69 27.55
N VAL A 88 -46.18 36.15 26.31
CA VAL A 88 -45.48 35.67 25.11
C VAL A 88 -44.00 36.01 25.17
N LEU A 89 -43.64 37.23 25.57
CA LEU A 89 -42.22 37.62 25.74
C LEU A 89 -41.53 36.80 26.82
N CYS A 90 -42.17 36.61 27.96
CA CYS A 90 -41.64 35.77 29.04
C CYS A 90 -41.44 34.31 28.56
N ARG A 91 -42.41 33.78 27.81
CA ARG A 91 -42.31 32.45 27.23
C ARG A 91 -41.16 32.33 26.21
N LEU A 92 -41.01 33.32 25.33
CA LEU A 92 -39.88 33.38 24.38
C LEU A 92 -38.55 33.49 25.09
N TYR A 93 -38.46 34.30 26.16
CA TYR A 93 -37.28 34.43 26.98
C TYR A 93 -36.88 33.07 27.63
N LEU A 94 -37.87 32.39 28.26
CA LEU A 94 -37.64 31.08 28.87
C LEU A 94 -37.22 30.02 27.83
N LEU A 95 -37.83 30.04 26.63
CA LEU A 95 -37.43 29.15 25.53
C LEU A 95 -36.02 29.46 25.04
N ALA A 96 -35.65 30.75 24.93
CA ALA A 96 -34.30 31.15 24.50
C ALA A 96 -33.19 30.76 25.51
N GLN A 97 -33.56 30.70 26.79
CA GLN A 97 -32.63 30.28 27.87
C GLN A 97 -32.57 28.77 28.07
N HIS A 98 -33.42 28.00 27.39
CA HIS A 98 -33.46 26.55 27.62
C HIS A 98 -32.28 25.86 26.95
N PRO A 99 -31.37 25.16 27.71
CA PRO A 99 -30.13 24.64 27.22
C PRO A 99 -30.30 23.64 26.07
N ALA A 100 -31.41 22.87 26.04
CA ALA A 100 -31.66 21.91 24.97
C ALA A 100 -32.00 22.59 23.62
N TYR A 101 -32.60 23.76 23.63
CA TYR A 101 -32.84 24.50 22.38
C TYR A 101 -31.59 25.23 21.90
N ALA A 102 -30.80 25.77 22.83
CA ALA A 102 -29.49 26.34 22.50
C ALA A 102 -28.55 25.27 21.90
N ALA A 103 -28.51 24.07 22.47
CA ALA A 103 -27.74 22.95 21.93
C ALA A 103 -28.23 22.51 20.53
N ARG A 104 -29.55 22.43 20.32
CA ARG A 104 -30.14 22.12 19.00
C ARG A 104 -29.85 23.21 17.96
N ALA A 105 -29.93 24.47 18.33
CA ALA A 105 -29.60 25.59 17.45
C ALA A 105 -28.09 25.56 17.09
N ALA A 106 -27.22 25.29 18.06
CA ALA A 106 -25.81 25.12 17.82
C ALA A 106 -25.53 23.93 16.87
N ALA A 107 -26.17 22.78 17.11
CA ALA A 107 -26.04 21.60 16.24
C ALA A 107 -26.55 21.85 14.80
N GLN A 108 -27.56 22.69 14.61
CA GLN A 108 -28.07 23.06 13.28
C GLN A 108 -27.22 24.12 12.58
N SER A 109 -26.39 24.87 13.32
CA SER A 109 -25.53 25.91 12.79
C SER A 109 -24.05 25.47 12.70
N THR A 110 -23.76 24.21 12.92
CA THR A 110 -22.41 23.65 12.79
C THR A 110 -22.39 22.48 11.81
N VAL A 111 -21.30 22.38 11.05
CA VAL A 111 -20.97 21.22 10.20
C VAL A 111 -19.64 20.67 10.68
N THR A 112 -19.61 19.38 10.95
CA THR A 112 -18.38 18.68 11.30
C THR A 112 -17.86 17.95 10.07
N LEU A 113 -16.63 18.24 9.69
CA LEU A 113 -15.90 17.58 8.62
C LEU A 113 -14.82 16.72 9.24
N GLN A 114 -14.79 15.44 8.92
CA GLN A 114 -13.73 14.53 9.38
C GLN A 114 -12.52 14.68 8.48
N LEU A 115 -11.36 14.97 9.08
CA LEU A 115 -10.07 14.89 8.39
C LEU A 115 -9.71 13.42 8.14
N PRO A 116 -8.91 13.11 7.10
CA PRO A 116 -8.37 11.78 6.93
C PRO A 116 -7.71 11.29 8.22
N ALA A 117 -7.87 10.00 8.54
CA ALA A 117 -7.20 9.41 9.70
C ALA A 117 -5.69 9.61 9.57
N ARG A 118 -5.05 9.96 10.68
CA ARG A 118 -3.60 9.93 10.75
C ARG A 118 -3.16 8.47 10.73
N ARG A 119 -2.24 8.15 9.83
CA ARG A 119 -1.63 6.83 9.74
C ARG A 119 -0.12 6.98 9.85
N GLY A 120 0.49 6.19 10.72
CA GLY A 120 1.94 6.18 10.91
C GLY A 120 2.68 5.86 9.61
N ASN A 121 3.86 6.43 9.43
CA ASN A 121 4.67 6.25 8.24
C ASN A 121 5.65 5.10 8.37
N PHE A 122 6.08 4.57 7.23
CA PHE A 122 7.26 3.72 7.16
C PHE A 122 8.52 4.58 7.01
N TYR A 123 9.54 4.21 7.76
CA TYR A 123 10.85 4.84 7.76
C TYR A 123 11.92 3.84 7.34
N ASP A 124 12.97 4.31 6.70
CA ASP A 124 14.14 3.49 6.40
C ASP A 124 15.03 3.28 7.64
N ALA A 125 16.10 2.49 7.49
CA ALA A 125 17.02 2.16 8.57
C ALA A 125 17.71 3.40 9.21
N GLN A 126 17.70 4.55 8.55
CA GLN A 126 18.24 5.81 9.02
C GLN A 126 17.16 6.82 9.45
N GLY A 127 15.92 6.40 9.59
CA GLY A 127 14.80 7.25 9.98
C GLY A 127 14.28 8.18 8.88
N ARG A 128 14.60 7.95 7.60
CA ARG A 128 14.07 8.72 6.46
C ARG A 128 12.76 8.11 6.01
N LEU A 129 11.80 8.96 5.69
CA LEU A 129 10.49 8.53 5.21
C LEU A 129 10.56 7.64 3.96
N LEU A 130 9.80 6.55 3.95
CA LEU A 130 9.48 5.72 2.79
C LEU A 130 8.07 5.98 2.28
N THR A 131 7.15 6.39 3.17
CA THR A 131 5.80 6.84 2.86
C THR A 131 5.58 8.26 3.36
N GLY A 132 4.51 8.95 2.92
CA GLY A 132 4.21 10.30 3.38
C GLY A 132 5.21 11.36 2.89
N LEU A 133 5.85 11.13 1.74
CA LEU A 133 6.93 11.98 1.22
C LEU A 133 6.44 13.28 0.58
N GLU A 134 5.22 13.31 0.08
CA GLU A 134 4.66 14.48 -0.60
C GLU A 134 3.73 15.22 0.35
N GLU A 135 4.10 16.46 0.64
CA GLU A 135 3.23 17.34 1.42
C GLU A 135 1.95 17.66 0.64
N ARG A 136 0.83 17.55 1.32
CA ARG A 136 -0.51 17.90 0.86
C ARG A 136 -1.21 18.66 1.97
N TRP A 137 -2.28 19.33 1.61
CA TRP A 137 -3.09 20.11 2.53
C TRP A 137 -4.55 19.80 2.34
N GLN A 138 -5.29 19.64 3.43
CA GLN A 138 -6.74 19.62 3.41
C GLN A 138 -7.24 21.04 3.62
N VAL A 139 -8.04 21.55 2.69
CA VAL A 139 -8.63 22.87 2.75
C VAL A 139 -10.13 22.73 2.87
N VAL A 140 -10.75 23.53 3.78
CA VAL A 140 -12.21 23.60 3.85
C VAL A 140 -12.73 24.55 2.79
N CYS A 141 -13.52 24.04 1.86
CA CYS A 141 -14.18 24.82 0.83
C CYS A 141 -15.61 25.14 1.25
N PHE A 142 -15.97 26.41 1.24
CA PHE A 142 -17.32 26.87 1.53
C PHE A 142 -18.05 27.24 0.24
N PRO A 143 -19.34 26.91 0.09
CA PRO A 143 -20.13 27.31 -1.05
C PRO A 143 -20.14 28.82 -1.23
N GLY A 144 -20.03 29.31 -2.46
CA GLY A 144 -20.05 30.74 -2.77
C GLY A 144 -18.77 31.53 -2.52
N GLN A 145 -17.68 30.88 -2.07
CA GLN A 145 -16.36 31.51 -2.00
C GLN A 145 -15.73 31.58 -3.41
N GLY A 146 -15.22 32.77 -3.78
CA GLY A 146 -14.67 33.06 -5.11
C GLY A 146 -13.31 32.43 -5.43
N ASN A 147 -12.85 31.41 -4.67
CA ASN A 147 -11.49 30.86 -4.78
C ASN A 147 -11.40 29.55 -5.58
N TYR A 148 -12.49 29.07 -6.18
CA TYR A 148 -12.51 27.80 -6.89
C TYR A 148 -11.50 27.73 -8.04
N ASP A 149 -11.29 28.79 -8.79
CA ASP A 149 -10.36 28.82 -9.91
C ASP A 149 -8.90 28.64 -9.45
N ARG A 150 -8.55 29.23 -8.31
CA ARG A 150 -7.21 29.08 -7.71
C ARG A 150 -7.01 27.68 -7.15
N LEU A 151 -8.02 27.12 -6.50
CA LEU A 151 -7.99 25.75 -5.96
C LEU A 151 -7.93 24.72 -7.09
N TYR A 152 -8.59 25.00 -8.21
CA TYR A 152 -8.59 24.12 -9.38
C TYR A 152 -7.17 23.87 -9.95
N ALA A 153 -6.30 24.88 -9.90
CA ALA A 153 -4.91 24.77 -10.33
C ALA A 153 -4.01 24.01 -9.34
N CYS A 154 -4.46 23.87 -8.08
CA CYS A 154 -3.68 23.26 -6.99
C CYS A 154 -4.14 21.84 -6.63
N THR A 155 -5.10 21.27 -7.33
CA THR A 155 -5.64 19.95 -7.04
C THR A 155 -5.55 19.03 -8.26
N ASP A 156 -5.64 17.73 -8.04
CA ASP A 156 -5.65 16.72 -9.08
C ASP A 156 -7.01 16.62 -9.82
N ALA A 157 -7.10 15.70 -10.78
CA ALA A 157 -8.33 15.48 -11.56
C ALA A 157 -9.54 15.09 -10.68
N ALA A 158 -9.31 14.36 -9.59
CA ALA A 158 -10.37 13.97 -8.66
C ALA A 158 -10.89 15.17 -7.86
N GLY A 159 -9.97 16.00 -7.35
CA GLY A 159 -10.30 17.26 -6.68
C GLY A 159 -10.96 18.27 -7.62
N GLN A 160 -10.52 18.36 -8.87
CA GLN A 160 -11.16 19.18 -9.91
C GLN A 160 -12.61 18.75 -10.16
N ALA A 161 -12.85 17.44 -10.28
CA ALA A 161 -14.19 16.89 -10.41
C ALA A 161 -15.04 17.12 -9.15
N LEU A 162 -14.44 17.08 -7.95
CA LEU A 162 -15.10 17.40 -6.70
C LEU A 162 -15.51 18.88 -6.65
N LEU A 163 -14.62 19.79 -7.00
CA LEU A 163 -14.90 21.23 -7.10
C LEU A 163 -16.06 21.50 -8.07
N TYR A 164 -16.02 20.89 -9.26
CA TYR A 164 -17.08 21.04 -10.25
C TYR A 164 -18.45 20.58 -9.73
N ARG A 165 -18.52 19.37 -9.15
CA ARG A 165 -19.75 18.81 -8.58
C ARG A 165 -20.25 19.58 -7.36
N SER A 166 -19.37 20.24 -6.65
CA SER A 166 -19.67 20.95 -5.40
C SER A 166 -20.14 22.40 -5.61
N ARG A 167 -20.16 22.90 -6.85
CA ARG A 167 -20.66 24.24 -7.19
C ARG A 167 -22.12 24.47 -6.76
N SER A 168 -22.93 23.42 -6.69
CA SER A 168 -24.34 23.45 -6.29
C SER A 168 -24.58 22.95 -4.86
N ARG A 169 -23.54 22.62 -4.08
CA ARG A 169 -23.68 22.17 -2.70
C ARG A 169 -23.99 23.34 -1.76
N ALA A 170 -24.79 23.05 -0.73
CA ALA A 170 -25.09 24.00 0.33
C ALA A 170 -24.21 23.82 1.58
N ALA A 171 -23.40 22.77 1.65
CA ALA A 171 -22.57 22.44 2.80
C ALA A 171 -21.07 22.52 2.47
N PRO A 172 -20.22 22.93 3.42
CA PRO A 172 -18.77 22.90 3.26
C PRO A 172 -18.26 21.46 3.03
N PHE A 173 -17.10 21.35 2.39
CA PHE A 173 -16.43 20.09 2.11
C PHE A 173 -14.91 20.25 2.18
N LEU A 174 -14.18 19.14 2.35
CA LEU A 174 -12.74 19.10 2.30
C LEU A 174 -12.24 18.89 0.87
N LEU A 175 -11.15 19.58 0.54
CA LEU A 175 -10.42 19.43 -0.71
C LEU A 175 -8.93 19.26 -0.42
N GLU A 176 -8.33 18.23 -1.03
CA GLU A 176 -6.90 18.08 -1.00
C GLU A 176 -6.22 18.96 -2.06
N VAL A 177 -5.18 19.69 -1.64
CA VAL A 177 -4.41 20.57 -2.51
C VAL A 177 -2.91 20.34 -2.33
N SER A 178 -2.16 20.57 -3.42
CA SER A 178 -0.69 20.44 -3.46
C SER A 178 0.06 21.75 -3.20
N CYS A 179 -0.64 22.89 -3.25
CA CYS A 179 -0.04 24.20 -2.98
C CYS A 179 -0.27 24.60 -1.52
N ASP A 180 0.61 25.45 -0.98
CA ASP A 180 0.43 26.05 0.35
C ASP A 180 -0.85 26.93 0.38
N PRO A 181 -1.87 26.55 1.17
CA PRO A 181 -3.14 27.29 1.24
C PRO A 181 -3.01 28.72 1.75
N ALA A 182 -1.99 29.01 2.56
CA ALA A 182 -1.73 30.35 3.09
C ALA A 182 -1.50 31.36 1.96
N ARG A 183 -0.89 30.96 0.84
CA ARG A 183 -0.72 31.77 -0.36
C ARG A 183 -2.03 32.14 -1.05
N LEU A 184 -3.06 31.38 -0.79
CA LEU A 184 -4.42 31.64 -1.30
C LEU A 184 -5.31 32.37 -0.29
N GLY A 185 -4.77 32.71 0.90
CA GLY A 185 -5.51 33.29 2.01
C GLY A 185 -6.50 32.30 2.66
N LEU A 186 -6.21 30.98 2.56
CA LEU A 186 -7.02 29.91 3.11
C LEU A 186 -6.32 29.23 4.27
N THR A 187 -7.09 28.71 5.22
CA THR A 187 -6.57 27.84 6.27
C THR A 187 -6.48 26.42 5.73
N GLY A 188 -5.26 25.87 5.74
CA GLY A 188 -5.02 24.48 5.40
C GLY A 188 -4.59 23.66 6.61
N TYR A 189 -4.91 22.38 6.56
CA TYR A 189 -4.53 21.41 7.57
C TYR A 189 -3.56 20.41 6.91
N PRO A 190 -2.36 20.20 7.50
CA PRO A 190 -1.36 19.32 6.91
C PRO A 190 -1.92 17.93 6.66
N ALA A 191 -1.66 17.43 5.49
CA ALA A 191 -1.89 16.06 5.06
C ALA A 191 -0.63 15.58 4.34
N ALA A 192 -0.46 14.28 4.21
CA ALA A 192 0.62 13.72 3.42
C ALA A 192 0.01 12.68 2.47
N ARG A 193 0.43 12.74 1.22
CA ARG A 193 0.11 11.67 0.29
C ARG A 193 0.87 10.43 0.70
N ARG A 194 0.16 9.30 0.87
CA ARG A 194 0.73 8.06 1.40
C ARG A 194 1.87 7.55 0.53
N TYR A 195 1.66 7.51 -0.78
CA TYR A 195 2.63 7.00 -1.74
C TYR A 195 3.15 8.13 -2.63
N ALA A 196 4.45 8.13 -2.89
CA ALA A 196 5.05 9.04 -3.85
C ALA A 196 4.65 8.66 -5.28
N ALA A 197 4.82 9.59 -6.23
CA ALA A 197 4.57 9.32 -7.65
C ALA A 197 5.40 8.14 -8.20
N VAL A 198 6.60 7.91 -7.63
CA VAL A 198 7.40 6.70 -7.83
C VAL A 198 7.55 6.04 -6.47
N PRO A 199 6.68 5.07 -6.13
CA PRO A 199 6.70 4.42 -4.84
C PRO A 199 7.93 3.52 -4.71
N LEU A 200 8.50 3.45 -3.51
CA LEU A 200 9.63 2.56 -3.18
C LEU A 200 9.13 1.35 -2.40
N CYS A 201 9.80 0.22 -2.54
CA CYS A 201 9.49 -1.03 -1.81
C CYS A 201 8.05 -1.51 -1.98
N GLN A 202 7.41 -1.21 -3.10
CA GLN A 202 5.95 -1.30 -3.23
C GLN A 202 5.38 -2.66 -2.83
N HIS A 203 6.01 -3.77 -3.28
CA HIS A 203 5.54 -5.12 -2.96
C HIS A 203 5.75 -5.50 -1.48
N LEU A 204 6.78 -4.93 -0.83
CA LEU A 204 7.02 -5.15 0.60
C LEU A 204 6.06 -4.30 1.45
N LEU A 205 5.93 -3.01 1.13
CA LEU A 205 5.01 -2.12 1.85
C LEU A 205 3.56 -2.50 1.62
N GLY A 206 3.17 -2.78 0.38
CA GLY A 206 1.80 -3.07 0.01
C GLY A 206 0.98 -1.82 -0.30
N TYR A 207 -0.34 -1.87 -0.09
CA TYR A 207 -1.27 -0.79 -0.39
C TYR A 207 -2.47 -0.79 0.55
N LEU A 208 -3.19 0.34 0.55
CA LEU A 208 -4.41 0.53 1.32
C LEU A 208 -5.63 0.23 0.45
N ASP A 209 -6.71 -0.19 1.09
CA ASP A 209 -8.03 -0.27 0.47
C ASP A 209 -8.70 1.13 0.39
N SER A 210 -9.90 1.18 -0.17
CA SER A 210 -10.68 2.42 -0.31
C SER A 210 -11.13 3.04 1.03
N THR A 211 -11.02 2.30 2.12
CA THR A 211 -11.36 2.74 3.48
C THR A 211 -10.15 3.22 4.27
N GLY A 212 -8.93 3.09 3.70
CA GLY A 212 -7.67 3.49 4.32
C GLY A 212 -7.04 2.43 5.21
N HIS A 213 -7.56 1.19 5.19
CA HIS A 213 -6.95 0.04 5.87
C HIS A 213 -5.93 -0.67 4.99
N GLY A 214 -4.97 -1.29 5.63
CA GLY A 214 -3.94 -2.07 4.93
C GLY A 214 -4.52 -3.31 4.23
N ALA A 215 -4.40 -3.39 2.91
CA ALA A 215 -4.92 -4.48 2.10
C ALA A 215 -3.87 -5.55 1.76
N ALA A 216 -2.60 -5.16 1.66
CA ALA A 216 -1.49 -6.05 1.32
C ALA A 216 -0.19 -5.63 2.02
N GLY A 217 0.80 -6.52 2.01
CA GLY A 217 2.16 -6.27 2.49
C GLY A 217 2.23 -5.85 3.96
N LEU A 218 3.21 -5.02 4.30
CA LEU A 218 3.39 -4.46 5.65
C LEU A 218 2.26 -3.50 6.05
N GLU A 219 1.62 -2.83 5.09
CA GLU A 219 0.42 -2.03 5.36
C GLU A 219 -0.67 -2.87 6.04
N LYS A 220 -0.89 -4.10 5.54
CA LYS A 220 -1.86 -5.04 6.11
C LYS A 220 -1.36 -5.65 7.41
N ALA A 221 -0.11 -6.12 7.42
CA ALA A 221 0.46 -6.82 8.57
C ALA A 221 0.54 -5.93 9.82
N LEU A 222 0.72 -4.62 9.63
CA LEU A 222 0.91 -3.64 10.70
C LEU A 222 -0.25 -2.63 10.76
N ASP A 223 -1.41 -2.95 10.19
CA ASP A 223 -2.53 -2.02 10.09
C ASP A 223 -2.92 -1.44 11.46
N ALA A 224 -3.03 -2.26 12.48
CA ALA A 224 -3.37 -1.83 13.83
C ALA A 224 -2.33 -0.87 14.45
N VAL A 225 -1.03 -1.09 14.20
CA VAL A 225 0.06 -0.23 14.67
C VAL A 225 0.03 1.12 13.96
N LEU A 226 -0.12 1.08 12.63
CA LEU A 226 -0.09 2.25 11.77
C LEU A 226 -1.36 3.12 11.90
N SER A 227 -2.53 2.54 12.14
CA SER A 227 -3.80 3.26 12.30
C SER A 227 -4.10 3.65 13.75
N GLY A 228 -3.50 2.97 14.74
CA GLY A 228 -3.81 3.16 16.15
C GLY A 228 -5.29 2.90 16.44
N THR A 229 -5.95 3.80 17.19
CA THR A 229 -7.38 3.70 17.51
C THR A 229 -8.29 3.99 16.33
N GLY A 230 -7.75 4.51 15.22
CA GLY A 230 -8.53 4.95 14.06
C GLY A 230 -9.33 6.23 14.30
N GLU A 231 -9.11 6.92 15.42
CA GLU A 231 -9.79 8.19 15.69
C GLU A 231 -9.39 9.28 14.68
N HIS A 232 -10.41 10.02 14.21
CA HIS A 232 -10.24 11.08 13.22
C HIS A 232 -10.29 12.45 13.89
N SER A 233 -9.34 13.31 13.57
CA SER A 233 -9.45 14.72 13.85
C SER A 233 -10.63 15.30 13.04
N SER A 234 -11.34 16.26 13.62
CA SER A 234 -12.52 16.84 13.03
C SER A 234 -12.42 18.35 12.96
N LEU A 235 -12.99 18.93 11.91
CA LEU A 235 -13.13 20.36 11.75
C LEU A 235 -14.59 20.75 11.99
N VAL A 236 -14.83 21.54 13.02
CA VAL A 236 -16.17 22.08 13.31
C VAL A 236 -16.27 23.47 12.71
N CYS A 237 -17.14 23.63 11.74
CA CYS A 237 -17.40 24.87 11.02
C CYS A 237 -18.75 25.44 11.46
N ALA A 238 -18.76 26.68 11.95
CA ALA A 238 -20.01 27.41 12.18
C ALA A 238 -20.55 27.98 10.85
N VAL A 239 -21.72 27.53 10.46
CA VAL A 239 -22.31 27.89 9.15
C VAL A 239 -23.63 28.63 9.27
N THR A 240 -23.95 29.42 8.25
CA THR A 240 -25.27 30.01 8.05
C THR A 240 -26.25 28.98 7.50
N ALA A 241 -27.53 29.31 7.44
CA ALA A 241 -28.55 28.47 6.79
C ALA A 241 -28.25 28.19 5.29
N GLN A 242 -27.43 29.01 4.66
CA GLN A 242 -27.00 28.87 3.27
C GLN A 242 -25.70 28.03 3.15
N GLY A 243 -25.14 27.50 4.27
CA GLY A 243 -23.93 26.71 4.28
C GLY A 243 -22.61 27.51 4.14
N THR A 244 -22.68 28.85 4.20
CA THR A 244 -21.49 29.72 4.22
C THR A 244 -20.93 29.85 5.62
N LEU A 245 -19.61 30.11 5.74
CA LEU A 245 -18.98 30.37 7.03
C LEU A 245 -19.62 31.62 7.69
N ARG A 246 -19.92 31.55 8.98
CA ARG A 246 -20.40 32.71 9.74
C ARG A 246 -19.31 33.76 9.83
N THR A 247 -19.67 35.03 9.65
CA THR A 247 -18.73 36.15 9.69
C THR A 247 -18.01 36.22 11.04
N GLY A 248 -16.68 36.27 11.00
CA GLY A 248 -15.82 36.30 12.20
C GLY A 248 -15.51 34.95 12.83
N GLU A 249 -16.06 33.85 12.30
CA GLU A 249 -15.75 32.50 12.76
C GLU A 249 -14.71 31.83 11.87
N THR A 250 -13.91 30.95 12.47
CA THR A 250 -12.95 30.08 11.77
C THR A 250 -13.32 28.63 12.02
N ALA A 251 -12.90 27.74 11.13
CA ALA A 251 -13.04 26.30 11.38
C ALA A 251 -12.20 25.92 12.61
N ARG A 252 -12.84 25.29 13.59
CA ARG A 252 -12.17 24.84 14.82
C ARG A 252 -11.71 23.40 14.65
N LEU A 253 -10.41 23.18 14.76
CA LEU A 253 -9.84 21.81 14.79
C LEU A 253 -10.11 21.16 16.15
N LEU A 254 -10.78 20.02 16.15
CA LEU A 254 -10.84 19.07 17.25
C LEU A 254 -9.83 17.98 16.92
N GLN A 255 -8.66 18.08 17.53
CA GLN A 255 -7.60 17.13 17.31
C GLN A 255 -7.90 15.85 18.09
N ALA A 256 -7.83 14.70 17.40
CA ALA A 256 -7.82 13.37 18.01
C ALA A 256 -6.39 12.84 18.00
N ASP A 257 -6.01 12.17 19.06
CA ASP A 257 -4.77 11.40 19.13
C ASP A 257 -5.13 9.93 18.84
N SER A 258 -4.80 9.50 17.64
CA SER A 258 -5.05 8.11 17.24
C SER A 258 -4.07 7.12 17.87
N GLY A 259 -2.99 7.57 18.51
CA GLY A 259 -1.92 6.69 18.98
C GLY A 259 -1.24 5.92 17.84
N ALA A 260 -1.37 6.38 16.59
CA ALA A 260 -0.71 5.77 15.44
C ALA A 260 0.80 5.89 15.57
N LEU A 261 1.51 4.78 15.34
CA LEU A 261 2.97 4.72 15.41
C LEU A 261 3.56 4.58 14.01
N GLY A 262 4.69 5.21 13.80
CA GLY A 262 5.56 4.95 12.66
C GLY A 262 6.28 3.62 12.80
N VAL A 263 6.73 3.05 11.68
CA VAL A 263 7.50 1.81 11.67
C VAL A 263 8.82 2.00 10.95
N GLN A 264 9.91 1.77 11.66
CA GLN A 264 11.25 1.78 11.10
C GLN A 264 11.60 0.39 10.55
N LEU A 265 12.00 0.38 9.28
CA LEU A 265 12.43 -0.81 8.56
C LEU A 265 13.96 -0.89 8.48
N THR A 266 14.47 -2.08 8.17
CA THR A 266 15.90 -2.28 7.87
C THR A 266 16.27 -1.83 6.46
N ILE A 267 15.29 -1.53 5.62
CA ILE A 267 15.47 -1.04 4.25
C ILE A 267 16.32 0.23 4.25
N SER A 268 17.26 0.33 3.34
CA SER A 268 18.03 1.56 3.08
C SER A 268 17.45 2.26 1.85
N ARG A 269 16.83 3.42 2.05
CA ARG A 269 16.17 4.17 0.96
C ARG A 269 17.06 4.43 -0.26
N PRO A 270 18.35 4.85 -0.13
CA PRO A 270 19.21 5.00 -1.30
C PRO A 270 19.54 3.68 -1.97
N VAL A 271 19.81 2.61 -1.20
CA VAL A 271 20.07 1.28 -1.74
C VAL A 271 18.83 0.75 -2.49
N GLN A 272 17.65 0.84 -1.88
CA GLN A 272 16.39 0.40 -2.49
C GLN A 272 16.15 1.10 -3.83
N ARG A 273 16.29 2.44 -3.86
CA ARG A 273 16.09 3.22 -5.08
C ARG A 273 17.06 2.83 -6.19
N ALA A 274 18.33 2.62 -5.84
CA ALA A 274 19.36 2.23 -6.80
C ALA A 274 19.09 0.83 -7.36
N VAL A 275 18.70 -0.12 -6.51
CA VAL A 275 18.36 -1.50 -6.92
C VAL A 275 17.08 -1.55 -7.76
N GLU A 276 16.07 -0.74 -7.43
CA GLU A 276 14.86 -0.62 -8.26
C GLU A 276 15.16 -0.09 -9.67
N ALA A 277 16.06 0.88 -9.78
CA ALA A 277 16.50 1.40 -11.08
C ALA A 277 17.22 0.32 -11.91
N VAL A 278 18.07 -0.50 -11.28
CA VAL A 278 18.70 -1.65 -11.95
C VAL A 278 17.64 -2.66 -12.38
N ALA A 279 16.71 -3.05 -11.51
CA ALA A 279 15.66 -4.00 -11.85
C ALA A 279 14.79 -3.52 -13.02
N ALA A 280 14.37 -2.26 -13.00
CA ALA A 280 13.54 -1.66 -14.05
C ALA A 280 14.23 -1.62 -15.42
N SER A 281 15.56 -1.51 -15.46
CA SER A 281 16.33 -1.45 -16.72
C SER A 281 16.78 -2.81 -17.24
N THR A 282 16.78 -3.86 -16.38
CA THR A 282 17.39 -5.15 -16.72
C THR A 282 16.44 -6.34 -16.70
N MET A 283 15.28 -6.22 -16.07
CA MET A 283 14.36 -7.32 -15.82
C MET A 283 12.93 -6.97 -16.23
N THR A 284 12.22 -7.92 -16.81
CA THR A 284 10.78 -7.82 -17.08
C THR A 284 9.93 -8.45 -15.98
N SER A 285 10.42 -9.54 -15.38
CA SER A 285 9.76 -10.27 -14.29
C SER A 285 10.81 -10.90 -13.39
N GLY A 286 10.67 -10.72 -12.08
CA GLY A 286 11.62 -11.30 -11.13
C GLY A 286 11.75 -10.51 -9.84
N CYS A 287 12.83 -10.74 -9.10
CA CYS A 287 13.14 -9.99 -7.88
C CYS A 287 14.65 -9.84 -7.65
N ILE A 288 14.99 -8.80 -6.90
CA ILE A 288 16.34 -8.58 -6.36
C ILE A 288 16.22 -8.37 -4.85
N LEU A 289 17.02 -9.12 -4.09
CA LEU A 289 17.17 -8.98 -2.65
C LEU A 289 18.60 -8.58 -2.31
N VAL A 290 18.74 -7.63 -1.38
CA VAL A 290 20.04 -7.23 -0.82
C VAL A 290 19.95 -7.33 0.70
N LEU A 291 20.79 -8.18 1.29
CA LEU A 291 20.90 -8.36 2.73
C LEU A 291 22.24 -7.79 3.22
N ASP A 292 22.23 -7.25 4.41
CA ASP A 292 23.44 -6.98 5.19
C ASP A 292 24.02 -8.32 5.70
N THR A 293 25.25 -8.64 5.33
CA THR A 293 25.82 -9.95 5.63
C THR A 293 25.99 -10.19 7.13
N ALA A 294 26.34 -9.17 7.89
CA ALA A 294 26.60 -9.33 9.32
C ALA A 294 25.34 -9.59 10.13
N THR A 295 24.22 -9.00 9.74
CA THR A 295 22.98 -8.99 10.52
C THR A 295 21.84 -9.79 9.89
N ALA A 296 21.88 -10.06 8.58
CA ALA A 296 20.81 -10.55 7.73
C ALA A 296 19.62 -9.56 7.60
N ALA A 297 19.83 -8.28 7.94
CA ALA A 297 18.86 -7.22 7.72
C ALA A 297 18.62 -7.02 6.22
N VAL A 298 17.39 -6.97 5.77
CA VAL A 298 17.05 -6.71 4.37
C VAL A 298 17.26 -5.21 4.07
N ARG A 299 18.23 -4.88 3.24
CA ARG A 299 18.56 -3.52 2.83
C ARG A 299 17.81 -3.06 1.59
N ALA A 300 17.46 -4.01 0.72
CA ALA A 300 16.56 -3.78 -0.40
C ALA A 300 15.75 -5.05 -0.73
N SER A 301 14.51 -4.85 -1.12
CA SER A 301 13.60 -5.89 -1.61
C SER A 301 12.82 -5.33 -2.79
N VAL A 302 13.14 -5.82 -3.99
CA VAL A 302 12.55 -5.36 -5.24
C VAL A 302 11.85 -6.52 -5.92
N SER A 303 10.66 -6.30 -6.42
CA SER A 303 9.91 -7.23 -7.26
C SER A 303 9.41 -6.49 -8.51
N VAL A 304 9.52 -7.11 -9.67
CA VAL A 304 9.06 -6.57 -10.95
C VAL A 304 8.17 -7.59 -11.67
N PRO A 305 7.18 -7.11 -12.48
CA PRO A 305 6.79 -5.73 -12.67
C PRO A 305 6.15 -5.10 -11.43
N CYS A 306 6.20 -3.77 -11.34
CA CYS A 306 5.61 -2.99 -10.26
C CYS A 306 4.18 -2.54 -10.63
N TYR A 307 3.41 -2.10 -9.64
CA TYR A 307 2.06 -1.54 -9.80
C TYR A 307 1.97 -0.17 -9.12
N ASP A 308 0.98 0.63 -9.53
CA ASP A 308 0.67 1.91 -8.87
C ASP A 308 -0.32 1.64 -7.71
N PRO A 309 0.06 1.89 -6.44
CA PRO A 309 -0.79 1.62 -5.28
C PRO A 309 -2.05 2.49 -5.21
N GLU A 310 -2.09 3.61 -5.93
CA GLU A 310 -3.26 4.49 -6.00
C GLU A 310 -4.17 4.20 -7.20
N ARG A 311 -3.67 3.42 -8.17
CA ARG A 311 -4.40 3.04 -9.39
C ARG A 311 -4.35 1.54 -9.66
N LEU A 312 -4.73 0.76 -8.65
CA LEU A 312 -4.68 -0.71 -8.71
C LEU A 312 -5.46 -1.28 -9.89
N ALA A 313 -6.56 -0.62 -10.28
CA ALA A 313 -7.40 -1.05 -11.40
C ALA A 313 -6.63 -1.15 -12.73
N ASP A 314 -5.64 -0.28 -12.95
CA ASP A 314 -4.83 -0.25 -14.16
C ASP A 314 -3.95 -1.52 -14.30
N SER A 315 -3.64 -2.15 -13.17
CA SER A 315 -2.79 -3.36 -13.11
C SER A 315 -3.56 -4.67 -12.97
N LEU A 316 -4.91 -4.64 -12.78
CA LEU A 316 -5.71 -5.86 -12.57
C LEU A 316 -5.72 -6.81 -13.77
N GLN A 317 -5.62 -6.27 -14.98
CA GLN A 317 -5.62 -7.03 -16.23
C GLN A 317 -4.21 -7.13 -16.85
N ALA A 318 -3.19 -6.63 -16.14
CA ALA A 318 -1.82 -6.64 -16.65
C ALA A 318 -1.26 -8.08 -16.62
N GLU A 319 -0.54 -8.43 -17.66
CA GLU A 319 0.21 -9.69 -17.73
C GLU A 319 1.34 -9.70 -16.69
N ASN A 320 1.90 -10.88 -16.42
CA ASN A 320 3.04 -11.08 -15.52
C ASN A 320 2.78 -10.76 -14.04
N SER A 321 1.51 -10.76 -13.59
CA SER A 321 1.13 -10.70 -12.17
C SER A 321 1.85 -9.60 -11.38
N PRO A 322 1.57 -8.31 -11.66
CA PRO A 322 2.28 -7.18 -11.04
C PRO A 322 2.09 -7.06 -9.53
N PHE A 323 1.04 -7.67 -8.95
CA PHE A 323 0.81 -7.67 -7.50
C PHE A 323 1.62 -8.72 -6.73
N LEU A 324 2.29 -9.63 -7.44
CA LEU A 324 3.03 -10.72 -6.82
C LEU A 324 4.34 -10.24 -6.21
N ASN A 325 4.50 -10.39 -4.90
CA ASN A 325 5.80 -10.17 -4.26
C ASN A 325 6.72 -11.39 -4.48
N ARG A 326 7.47 -11.36 -5.56
CA ARG A 326 8.33 -12.47 -5.99
C ARG A 326 9.44 -12.82 -5.01
N ALA A 327 9.85 -11.87 -4.17
CA ALA A 327 10.84 -12.13 -3.13
C ALA A 327 10.36 -13.13 -2.07
N LEU A 328 9.04 -13.27 -1.91
CA LEU A 328 8.41 -14.08 -0.88
C LEU A 328 7.74 -15.37 -1.40
N GLN A 329 7.57 -15.50 -2.71
CA GLN A 329 6.96 -16.69 -3.34
C GLN A 329 7.99 -17.80 -3.58
N SER A 330 7.51 -19.02 -3.73
CA SER A 330 8.34 -20.21 -3.93
C SER A 330 8.55 -20.53 -5.41
N TYR A 331 9.79 -20.81 -5.77
CA TYR A 331 10.22 -21.10 -7.14
C TYR A 331 11.10 -22.34 -7.19
N ALA A 332 11.16 -23.00 -8.36
CA ALA A 332 12.17 -23.99 -8.64
C ALA A 332 13.57 -23.37 -8.55
N VAL A 333 14.48 -23.99 -7.83
CA VAL A 333 15.74 -23.41 -7.35
C VAL A 333 16.92 -23.66 -8.29
N GLY A 334 17.05 -24.89 -8.77
CA GLY A 334 18.16 -25.29 -9.62
C GLY A 334 19.51 -25.25 -8.92
N SER A 335 20.53 -24.97 -9.69
CA SER A 335 21.95 -25.09 -9.25
C SER A 335 22.37 -24.12 -8.12
N VAL A 336 21.55 -23.11 -7.74
CA VAL A 336 21.86 -22.30 -6.55
C VAL A 336 21.65 -23.07 -5.24
N PHE A 337 21.09 -24.29 -5.30
CA PHE A 337 20.99 -25.21 -4.18
C PHE A 337 22.28 -26.01 -3.92
N LYS A 338 23.14 -26.19 -4.93
CA LYS A 338 24.38 -26.99 -4.83
C LYS A 338 25.31 -26.60 -3.65
N PRO A 339 25.42 -25.34 -3.23
CA PRO A 339 26.17 -24.98 -2.04
C PRO A 339 25.70 -25.67 -0.74
N VAL A 340 24.43 -26.10 -0.64
CA VAL A 340 23.90 -26.87 0.50
C VAL A 340 24.59 -28.23 0.56
N LEU A 341 24.69 -28.92 -0.59
CA LEU A 341 25.39 -30.22 -0.67
C LEU A 341 26.90 -30.06 -0.43
N ALA A 342 27.48 -28.99 -0.98
CA ALA A 342 28.89 -28.69 -0.77
C ALA A 342 29.20 -28.46 0.72
N ALA A 343 28.32 -27.71 1.42
CA ALA A 343 28.44 -27.51 2.85
C ALA A 343 28.31 -28.82 3.64
N ALA A 344 27.31 -29.65 3.32
CA ALA A 344 27.14 -30.97 3.95
C ALA A 344 28.33 -31.87 3.74
N ALA A 345 28.92 -31.90 2.54
CA ALA A 345 30.09 -32.66 2.23
C ALA A 345 31.33 -32.20 3.02
N LEU A 346 31.56 -30.89 3.09
CA LEU A 346 32.66 -30.32 3.88
C LEU A 346 32.53 -30.63 5.38
N GLU A 347 31.32 -30.52 5.95
CA GLU A 347 31.08 -30.88 7.36
C GLU A 347 31.26 -32.40 7.62
N ALA A 348 30.94 -33.24 6.63
CA ALA A 348 31.17 -34.67 6.68
C ALA A 348 32.63 -35.08 6.36
N GLY A 349 33.51 -34.13 5.99
CA GLY A 349 34.89 -34.43 5.56
C GLY A 349 34.98 -35.14 4.20
N LEU A 350 33.93 -35.09 3.38
CA LEU A 350 33.83 -35.74 2.08
C LEU A 350 34.28 -34.77 0.98
N GLN A 351 35.38 -35.10 0.31
CA GLN A 351 35.86 -34.35 -0.85
C GLN A 351 36.26 -35.33 -1.98
N PRO A 352 35.29 -36.11 -2.53
CA PRO A 352 35.60 -37.06 -3.58
C PRO A 352 35.99 -36.35 -4.88
N VAL A 353 36.73 -37.11 -5.71
CA VAL A 353 36.99 -36.72 -7.10
C VAL A 353 36.25 -37.71 -7.99
N PHE A 354 35.49 -37.19 -8.94
CA PHE A 354 34.72 -37.99 -9.89
C PHE A 354 35.09 -37.63 -11.33
N GLU A 355 35.02 -38.61 -12.22
CA GLU A 355 35.04 -38.33 -13.65
C GLU A 355 33.66 -38.00 -14.16
N CYS A 356 33.52 -36.83 -14.78
CA CYS A 356 32.27 -36.39 -15.40
C CYS A 356 32.35 -36.54 -16.92
N THR A 357 31.58 -37.46 -17.46
CA THR A 357 31.46 -37.73 -18.90
C THR A 357 30.33 -36.92 -19.59
N GLY A 358 29.76 -35.90 -18.90
CA GLY A 358 28.66 -35.11 -19.39
C GLY A 358 27.28 -35.69 -19.04
N ALA A 359 27.19 -36.93 -18.60
CA ALA A 359 25.95 -37.58 -18.16
C ALA A 359 26.25 -38.60 -17.04
N VAL A 360 25.24 -38.92 -16.25
CA VAL A 360 25.23 -39.99 -15.27
C VAL A 360 23.95 -40.78 -15.38
N VAL A 361 24.01 -42.10 -15.28
CA VAL A 361 22.84 -42.98 -15.26
C VAL A 361 22.54 -43.38 -13.83
N VAL A 362 21.30 -43.21 -13.40
CA VAL A 362 20.79 -43.61 -12.09
C VAL A 362 19.49 -44.41 -12.35
N ASP A 363 19.50 -45.69 -11.99
CA ASP A 363 18.38 -46.63 -12.18
C ASP A 363 17.78 -46.59 -13.61
N GLY A 364 18.66 -46.54 -14.63
CA GLY A 364 18.26 -46.49 -16.04
C GLY A 364 17.86 -45.11 -16.56
N GLN A 365 17.73 -44.12 -15.69
CA GLN A 365 17.44 -42.75 -16.08
C GLN A 365 18.74 -41.97 -16.33
N ILE A 366 18.78 -41.22 -17.44
CA ILE A 366 19.97 -40.44 -17.84
C ILE A 366 19.83 -39.00 -17.36
N PHE A 367 20.71 -38.55 -16.50
CA PHE A 367 20.87 -37.18 -16.05
C PHE A 367 22.04 -36.51 -16.76
N ARG A 368 21.86 -35.33 -17.35
CA ARG A 368 22.90 -34.63 -18.13
C ARG A 368 23.37 -33.38 -17.43
N CYS A 369 24.64 -33.06 -17.60
CA CYS A 369 25.16 -31.72 -17.36
C CYS A 369 24.58 -30.76 -18.41
N ALA A 370 24.65 -29.44 -18.16
CA ALA A 370 24.21 -28.44 -19.11
C ALA A 370 24.87 -28.67 -20.49
N GLY A 371 24.08 -28.75 -21.53
CA GLY A 371 24.54 -29.07 -22.89
C GLY A 371 25.17 -30.47 -23.06
N GLY A 372 25.11 -31.33 -22.05
CA GLY A 372 25.75 -32.66 -22.10
C GLY A 372 27.27 -32.62 -22.14
N VAL A 373 27.91 -31.50 -21.76
CA VAL A 373 29.37 -31.29 -21.85
C VAL A 373 30.11 -32.10 -20.79
N PRO A 374 31.11 -32.94 -21.17
CA PRO A 374 32.00 -33.62 -20.22
C PRO A 374 32.90 -32.62 -19.49
N HIS A 375 33.06 -32.77 -18.18
CA HIS A 375 33.93 -31.92 -17.37
C HIS A 375 35.25 -32.58 -16.98
N GLY A 376 35.43 -33.87 -17.30
CA GLY A 376 36.60 -34.67 -16.93
C GLY A 376 36.68 -34.96 -15.44
N GLN A 377 37.87 -35.02 -14.89
CA GLN A 377 38.08 -35.16 -13.45
C GLN A 377 37.67 -33.88 -12.74
N VAL A 378 36.74 -33.99 -11.81
CA VAL A 378 36.20 -32.86 -11.03
C VAL A 378 36.21 -33.20 -9.54
N ASP A 379 36.78 -32.30 -8.77
CA ASP A 379 36.61 -32.20 -7.32
C ASP A 379 35.44 -31.28 -6.96
N LEU A 380 35.21 -30.99 -5.68
CA LEU A 380 34.12 -30.17 -5.21
C LEU A 380 34.19 -28.72 -5.74
N ALA A 381 35.39 -28.14 -5.81
CA ALA A 381 35.61 -26.77 -6.29
C ALA A 381 35.30 -26.66 -7.80
N ALA A 382 35.90 -27.55 -8.61
CA ALA A 382 35.65 -27.63 -10.04
C ALA A 382 34.16 -27.96 -10.35
N ALA A 383 33.51 -28.77 -9.53
CA ALA A 383 32.11 -29.10 -9.69
C ALA A 383 31.17 -27.91 -9.42
N LEU A 384 31.51 -27.06 -8.45
CA LEU A 384 30.80 -25.79 -8.23
C LEU A 384 31.05 -24.80 -9.38
N GLU A 385 32.32 -24.63 -9.78
CA GLU A 385 32.77 -23.75 -10.86
C GLU A 385 32.04 -24.05 -12.18
N LYS A 386 32.04 -25.32 -12.60
CA LYS A 386 31.42 -25.81 -13.84
C LYS A 386 29.94 -26.15 -13.68
N SER A 387 29.40 -26.02 -12.48
CA SER A 387 28.03 -26.43 -12.15
C SER A 387 27.69 -27.87 -12.51
N CYS A 388 28.63 -28.83 -12.27
CA CYS A 388 28.54 -30.20 -12.71
C CYS A 388 27.40 -30.99 -12.04
N ASN A 389 26.35 -31.36 -12.77
CA ASN A 389 25.24 -32.15 -12.24
C ASN A 389 25.70 -33.56 -11.84
N GLY A 390 26.51 -34.21 -12.69
CA GLY A 390 26.97 -35.57 -12.43
C GLY A 390 27.76 -35.72 -11.13
N TYR A 391 28.59 -34.71 -10.79
CA TYR A 391 29.28 -34.67 -9.50
C TYR A 391 28.29 -34.60 -8.33
N PHE A 392 27.37 -33.65 -8.36
CA PHE A 392 26.45 -33.45 -7.24
C PHE A 392 25.45 -34.59 -7.08
N ILE A 393 25.06 -35.28 -8.15
CA ILE A 393 24.26 -36.51 -8.07
C ILE A 393 25.02 -37.60 -7.30
N ARG A 394 26.27 -37.86 -7.68
CA ARG A 394 27.12 -38.89 -6.99
C ARG A 394 27.41 -38.50 -5.55
N LEU A 395 27.66 -37.20 -5.30
CA LEU A 395 27.87 -36.68 -3.95
C LEU A 395 26.61 -36.85 -3.09
N GLY A 396 25.44 -36.56 -3.65
CA GLY A 396 24.17 -36.74 -2.95
C GLY A 396 23.85 -38.20 -2.63
N GLN A 397 24.21 -39.12 -3.52
CA GLN A 397 24.13 -40.57 -3.26
C GLN A 397 25.07 -41.02 -2.12
N GLN A 398 26.26 -40.42 -2.00
CA GLN A 398 27.20 -40.71 -0.90
C GLN A 398 26.74 -40.12 0.43
N LEU A 399 26.19 -38.90 0.43
CA LEU A 399 25.67 -38.22 1.63
C LEU A 399 24.39 -38.88 2.14
N GLY A 400 23.54 -39.34 1.23
CA GLY A 400 22.23 -39.91 1.54
C GLY A 400 21.14 -38.87 1.75
N ALA A 401 19.90 -39.30 1.66
CA ALA A 401 18.70 -38.46 1.68
C ALA A 401 18.53 -37.70 3.01
N GLU A 402 18.78 -38.37 4.13
CA GLU A 402 18.59 -37.79 5.48
C GLU A 402 19.57 -36.65 5.70
N SER A 403 20.87 -36.84 5.44
CA SER A 403 21.88 -35.79 5.60
C SER A 403 21.60 -34.58 4.72
N LEU A 404 21.09 -34.80 3.49
CA LEU A 404 20.73 -33.69 2.58
C LEU A 404 19.51 -32.91 3.05
N LEU A 405 18.46 -33.61 3.54
CA LEU A 405 17.28 -32.95 4.11
C LEU A 405 17.65 -32.16 5.37
N ASP A 406 18.48 -32.71 6.23
CA ASP A 406 18.90 -32.03 7.46
C ASP A 406 19.77 -30.80 7.13
N ALA A 407 20.69 -30.91 6.17
CA ALA A 407 21.44 -29.77 5.68
C ALA A 407 20.49 -28.68 5.09
N ALA A 408 19.54 -29.06 4.23
CA ALA A 408 18.59 -28.12 3.66
C ALA A 408 17.78 -27.39 4.75
N LYS A 409 17.23 -28.13 5.72
CA LYS A 409 16.51 -27.55 6.87
C LYS A 409 17.40 -26.65 7.72
N ALA A 410 18.66 -27.03 7.90
CA ALA A 410 19.62 -26.22 8.64
C ALA A 410 19.86 -24.85 7.98
N PHE A 411 19.80 -24.75 6.68
CA PHE A 411 19.86 -23.48 5.93
C PHE A 411 18.50 -22.77 5.80
N GLY A 412 17.43 -23.29 6.41
CA GLY A 412 16.10 -22.66 6.45
C GLY A 412 15.15 -23.07 5.32
N PHE A 413 15.52 -24.03 4.46
CA PHE A 413 14.60 -24.56 3.45
C PHE A 413 13.47 -25.36 4.10
N GLY A 414 12.28 -25.34 3.50
CA GLY A 414 11.09 -26.00 4.01
C GLY A 414 10.46 -25.30 5.22
N GLN A 415 10.91 -24.09 5.57
CA GLN A 415 10.41 -23.29 6.69
C GLN A 415 9.96 -21.92 6.20
N SER A 416 8.79 -21.47 6.61
CA SER A 416 8.35 -20.09 6.37
C SER A 416 9.24 -19.12 7.13
N LEU A 417 9.61 -18.01 6.48
CA LEU A 417 10.42 -16.95 7.10
C LEU A 417 9.52 -15.75 7.43
N PRO A 418 9.13 -15.55 8.69
CA PRO A 418 8.26 -14.45 9.09
C PRO A 418 9.01 -13.11 8.99
N LEU A 419 8.36 -12.12 8.38
CA LEU A 419 8.82 -10.72 8.28
C LEU A 419 8.02 -9.80 9.18
N ALA A 420 6.72 -10.09 9.35
CA ALA A 420 5.78 -9.45 10.27
C ALA A 420 4.63 -10.43 10.55
N GLU A 421 3.76 -10.10 11.49
CA GLU A 421 2.56 -10.91 11.75
C GLU A 421 1.69 -10.96 10.48
N GLY A 422 1.42 -12.17 9.98
CA GLY A 422 0.65 -12.36 8.74
C GLY A 422 1.41 -12.06 7.44
N LEU A 423 2.70 -11.72 7.50
CA LEU A 423 3.56 -11.55 6.32
C LEU A 423 4.84 -12.37 6.47
N ALA A 424 5.01 -13.35 5.60
CA ALA A 424 6.18 -14.24 5.60
C ALA A 424 6.57 -14.62 4.17
N ALA A 425 7.85 -14.97 3.97
CA ALA A 425 8.22 -15.74 2.80
C ALA A 425 7.68 -17.18 2.93
N GLU A 426 7.23 -17.73 1.82
CA GLU A 426 6.71 -19.10 1.76
C GLU A 426 7.75 -20.12 2.24
N ALA A 427 7.27 -21.21 2.82
CA ALA A 427 8.12 -22.30 3.28
C ALA A 427 8.86 -22.99 2.13
N GLY A 428 8.35 -22.85 0.91
CA GLY A 428 8.80 -23.70 -0.18
C GLY A 428 8.38 -25.15 0.01
N GLN A 429 9.05 -26.03 -0.70
CA GLN A 429 8.79 -27.47 -0.61
C GLN A 429 10.12 -28.22 -0.57
N LEU A 430 10.25 -29.10 0.42
CA LEU A 430 11.29 -30.13 0.42
C LEU A 430 10.66 -31.47 0.04
N PRO A 431 11.38 -32.32 -0.72
CA PRO A 431 10.88 -33.66 -0.99
C PRO A 431 10.69 -34.47 0.30
N ALA A 432 9.68 -35.32 0.33
CA ALA A 432 9.46 -36.22 1.45
C ALA A 432 10.59 -37.28 1.53
N PRO A 433 10.96 -37.77 2.74
CA PRO A 433 11.96 -38.84 2.86
C PRO A 433 11.65 -40.08 2.02
N GLN A 434 10.37 -40.46 1.91
CA GLN A 434 9.88 -41.58 1.12
C GLN A 434 10.06 -41.34 -0.40
N GLU A 435 9.94 -40.11 -0.85
CA GLU A 435 10.21 -39.71 -2.24
C GLU A 435 11.70 -39.87 -2.56
N LEU A 436 12.57 -39.44 -1.65
CA LEU A 436 14.03 -39.54 -1.80
C LEU A 436 14.58 -40.98 -1.68
N ALA A 437 13.77 -41.94 -1.22
CA ALA A 437 14.13 -43.36 -1.31
C ALA A 437 14.23 -43.85 -2.77
N GLN A 438 13.63 -43.12 -3.72
CA GLN A 438 13.81 -43.36 -5.14
C GLN A 438 15.11 -42.67 -5.62
N SER A 439 16.04 -43.44 -6.15
CA SER A 439 17.38 -42.93 -6.54
C SER A 439 17.30 -41.78 -7.57
N GLY A 440 16.31 -41.80 -8.48
CA GLY A 440 16.08 -40.74 -9.44
C GLY A 440 15.60 -39.42 -8.80
N GLN A 441 14.79 -39.50 -7.75
CA GLN A 441 14.34 -38.31 -6.99
C GLN A 441 15.47 -37.73 -6.14
N LEU A 442 16.28 -38.61 -5.50
CA LEU A 442 17.49 -38.19 -4.81
C LEU A 442 18.49 -37.52 -5.76
N ALA A 443 18.62 -38.08 -6.99
CA ALA A 443 19.45 -37.47 -8.02
C ALA A 443 18.96 -36.05 -8.38
N ASN A 444 17.65 -35.86 -8.63
CA ASN A 444 17.07 -34.56 -8.91
C ASN A 444 17.31 -33.56 -7.76
N PHE A 445 17.02 -33.97 -6.54
CA PHE A 445 17.23 -33.14 -5.35
C PHE A 445 18.66 -32.71 -5.18
N SER A 446 19.62 -33.60 -5.52
CA SER A 446 21.04 -33.35 -5.37
C SER A 446 21.59 -32.20 -6.23
N PHE A 447 20.93 -31.80 -7.29
CA PHE A 447 21.31 -30.61 -8.08
C PHE A 447 20.25 -29.52 -8.12
N GLY A 448 19.29 -29.59 -7.20
CA GLY A 448 18.29 -28.53 -6.98
C GLY A 448 17.05 -28.61 -7.89
N GLN A 449 16.67 -29.82 -8.31
CA GLN A 449 15.50 -30.09 -9.16
C GLN A 449 14.50 -31.01 -8.44
N GLY A 450 13.48 -31.47 -9.16
CA GLY A 450 12.40 -32.30 -8.62
C GLY A 450 11.36 -31.44 -7.89
N SER A 451 10.89 -31.95 -6.75
CA SER A 451 9.86 -31.26 -5.93
C SER A 451 10.39 -30.12 -5.06
N LEU A 452 11.69 -29.78 -5.17
CA LEU A 452 12.29 -28.68 -4.40
C LEU A 452 11.82 -27.31 -4.89
N LEU A 453 11.14 -26.58 -4.00
CA LEU A 453 10.78 -25.17 -4.19
C LEU A 453 11.32 -24.33 -3.02
N ALA A 454 11.79 -23.12 -3.31
CA ALA A 454 12.21 -22.19 -2.27
C ALA A 454 11.92 -20.74 -2.66
N ALA A 455 11.66 -19.92 -1.64
CA ALA A 455 11.55 -18.47 -1.82
C ALA A 455 12.94 -17.84 -2.01
N PRO A 456 13.06 -16.75 -2.80
CA PRO A 456 14.32 -16.02 -2.92
C PRO A 456 14.88 -15.57 -1.56
N MET A 457 14.05 -15.31 -0.59
CA MET A 457 14.45 -14.98 0.78
C MET A 457 15.18 -16.15 1.47
N GLN A 458 14.79 -17.41 1.21
CA GLN A 458 15.49 -18.58 1.72
C GLN A 458 16.85 -18.78 1.02
N VAL A 459 16.90 -18.54 -0.29
CA VAL A 459 18.17 -18.56 -1.05
C VAL A 459 19.10 -17.46 -0.54
N ALA A 460 18.56 -16.27 -0.22
CA ALA A 460 19.34 -15.19 0.39
C ALA A 460 19.89 -15.60 1.77
N ALA A 461 19.10 -16.27 2.60
CA ALA A 461 19.54 -16.77 3.90
C ALA A 461 20.65 -17.82 3.78
N LEU A 462 20.60 -18.73 2.77
CA LEU A 462 21.67 -19.69 2.47
C LEU A 462 22.99 -18.96 2.18
N PHE A 463 22.98 -18.05 1.19
CA PHE A 463 24.21 -17.37 0.79
C PHE A 463 24.72 -16.41 1.87
N ASN A 464 23.80 -15.79 2.64
CA ASN A 464 24.17 -14.98 3.80
C ASN A 464 24.86 -15.84 4.88
N THR A 465 24.39 -17.05 5.13
CA THR A 465 25.02 -17.97 6.08
C THR A 465 26.45 -18.31 5.67
N ILE A 466 26.68 -18.58 4.39
CA ILE A 466 28.02 -18.86 3.86
C ILE A 466 28.91 -17.61 3.97
N ALA A 467 28.38 -16.44 3.61
CA ALA A 467 29.08 -15.17 3.67
C ALA A 467 29.39 -14.72 5.11
N ALA A 468 28.51 -15.08 6.08
CA ALA A 468 28.61 -14.76 7.50
C ALA A 468 29.28 -15.89 8.33
N ASP A 469 30.35 -16.48 7.82
CA ASP A 469 31.16 -17.50 8.51
C ASP A 469 30.37 -18.70 9.04
N GLY A 470 29.33 -19.10 8.32
CA GLY A 470 28.54 -20.29 8.64
C GLY A 470 27.47 -20.08 9.70
N VAL A 471 27.16 -18.85 10.05
CA VAL A 471 26.12 -18.49 11.02
C VAL A 471 24.83 -18.10 10.30
N TYR A 472 23.83 -18.96 10.39
CA TYR A 472 22.48 -18.69 9.89
C TYR A 472 21.80 -17.64 10.77
N ARG A 473 21.24 -16.62 10.13
CA ARG A 473 20.30 -15.66 10.71
C ARG A 473 19.10 -15.56 9.79
N SER A 474 17.90 -15.58 10.38
CA SER A 474 16.69 -15.32 9.59
C SER A 474 16.70 -13.88 9.09
N PRO A 475 16.50 -13.64 7.78
CA PRO A 475 16.29 -12.30 7.27
C PRO A 475 15.13 -11.61 7.95
N TYR A 476 15.23 -10.30 8.16
CA TYR A 476 14.21 -9.50 8.82
C TYR A 476 14.13 -8.11 8.22
N VAL A 477 12.97 -7.46 8.38
CA VAL A 477 12.67 -6.14 7.80
C VAL A 477 12.25 -5.10 8.83
N LEU A 478 11.77 -5.51 10.01
CA LEU A 478 11.31 -4.60 11.06
C LEU A 478 12.45 -4.27 12.02
N GLN A 479 12.57 -3.01 12.43
CA GLN A 479 13.60 -2.53 13.36
C GLN A 479 13.00 -1.97 14.65
N ALA A 480 12.04 -1.03 14.53
CA ALA A 480 11.41 -0.40 15.67
C ALA A 480 10.03 0.17 15.30
N THR A 481 9.21 0.43 16.31
CA THR A 481 8.09 1.36 16.21
C THR A 481 8.52 2.73 16.69
N LEU A 482 8.00 3.79 16.07
CA LEU A 482 8.39 5.16 16.33
C LEU A 482 7.16 6.00 16.73
N ASP A 483 7.34 6.91 17.66
CA ASP A 483 6.40 7.99 17.88
C ASP A 483 6.50 9.01 16.73
N GLU A 484 5.39 9.22 16.01
CA GLU A 484 5.33 10.09 14.81
C GLU A 484 5.61 11.57 15.12
N THR A 485 5.45 11.99 16.38
CA THR A 485 5.62 13.37 16.78
C THR A 485 7.08 13.68 17.15
N THR A 486 7.70 12.74 17.88
CA THR A 486 9.06 12.91 18.39
C THR A 486 10.12 12.23 17.53
N GLY A 487 9.72 11.29 16.67
CA GLY A 487 10.63 10.42 15.91
C GLY A 487 11.42 9.44 16.77
N GLN A 488 11.09 9.33 18.07
CA GLN A 488 11.81 8.46 18.98
C GLN A 488 11.26 7.03 18.94
N PRO A 489 12.12 6.02 19.11
CA PRO A 489 11.67 4.65 19.23
C PRO A 489 10.76 4.44 20.45
N VAL A 490 9.58 3.90 20.24
CA VAL A 490 8.65 3.43 21.29
C VAL A 490 9.04 2.02 21.72
N GLU A 491 9.32 1.17 20.73
CA GLU A 491 9.77 -0.20 20.94
C GLU A 491 10.84 -0.55 19.91
N THR A 492 11.94 -1.13 20.37
CA THR A 492 12.97 -1.70 19.49
C THR A 492 12.76 -3.22 19.43
N LEU A 493 12.61 -3.73 18.22
CA LEU A 493 12.32 -5.15 18.02
C LEU A 493 13.60 -5.99 18.14
N SER A 494 13.51 -7.08 18.88
CA SER A 494 14.60 -8.05 19.00
C SER A 494 14.66 -8.95 17.76
N HIS A 495 15.86 -9.25 17.32
CA HIS A 495 16.08 -10.13 16.18
C HIS A 495 16.54 -11.51 16.64
N PRO A 496 16.19 -12.58 15.89
CA PRO A 496 16.62 -13.93 16.22
C PRO A 496 18.15 -14.04 16.31
N ARG A 497 18.63 -14.69 17.38
CA ARG A 497 20.06 -14.97 17.51
C ARG A 497 20.50 -15.90 16.39
N GLY A 498 21.70 -15.65 15.83
CA GLY A 498 22.28 -16.53 14.83
C GLY A 498 22.61 -17.92 15.44
N ARG A 499 22.42 -18.96 14.63
CA ARG A 499 22.86 -20.33 14.94
C ARG A 499 23.91 -20.78 13.94
N ARG A 500 24.94 -21.46 14.41
CA ARG A 500 25.94 -22.02 13.53
C ARG A 500 25.39 -23.23 12.78
N VAL A 501 25.51 -23.19 11.45
CA VAL A 501 25.05 -24.26 10.54
C VAL A 501 26.25 -25.05 10.00
N ILE A 502 27.30 -24.34 9.64
CA ILE A 502 28.57 -24.92 9.22
C ILE A 502 29.72 -24.28 9.99
N SER A 503 30.86 -24.97 10.09
CA SER A 503 32.06 -24.44 10.72
C SER A 503 32.57 -23.20 9.98
N ALA A 504 33.24 -22.29 10.69
CA ALA A 504 33.80 -21.09 10.07
C ALA A 504 34.88 -21.46 9.01
N GLN A 505 35.63 -22.54 9.25
CA GLN A 505 36.60 -23.04 8.31
C GLN A 505 35.96 -23.52 7.00
N ASN A 506 34.88 -24.31 7.09
CA ASN A 506 34.17 -24.83 5.91
C ASN A 506 33.40 -23.71 5.18
N ALA A 507 32.87 -22.73 5.91
CA ALA A 507 32.31 -21.54 5.31
C ALA A 507 33.35 -20.74 4.50
N ALA A 508 34.57 -20.60 5.03
CA ALA A 508 35.66 -19.93 4.32
C ALA A 508 36.07 -20.68 3.06
N LEU A 509 36.19 -22.03 3.15
CA LEU A 509 36.48 -22.89 1.99
C LEU A 509 35.38 -22.74 0.92
N LEU A 510 34.12 -22.80 1.32
CA LEU A 510 33.01 -22.69 0.40
C LEU A 510 32.92 -21.29 -0.23
N ARG A 511 33.21 -20.21 0.52
CA ARG A 511 33.34 -18.85 -0.05
C ARG A 511 34.45 -18.82 -1.13
N ALA A 512 35.61 -19.37 -0.86
CA ALA A 512 36.70 -19.40 -1.83
C ALA A 512 36.30 -20.15 -3.12
N MET A 513 35.62 -21.29 -3.01
CA MET A 513 35.07 -22.01 -4.16
C MET A 513 34.04 -21.18 -4.94
N LEU A 514 33.15 -20.45 -4.24
CA LEU A 514 32.15 -19.59 -4.88
C LEU A 514 32.77 -18.35 -5.55
N VAL A 515 33.93 -17.88 -5.07
CA VAL A 515 34.71 -16.84 -5.77
C VAL A 515 35.26 -17.37 -7.08
N GLN A 516 35.75 -18.64 -7.13
CA GLN A 516 36.21 -19.27 -8.38
C GLN A 516 35.07 -19.39 -9.41
N VAL A 517 33.81 -19.65 -8.98
CA VAL A 517 32.64 -19.65 -9.89
C VAL A 517 32.50 -18.32 -10.62
N VAL A 518 32.76 -17.20 -9.93
CA VAL A 518 32.71 -15.86 -10.53
C VAL A 518 33.92 -15.59 -11.40
N GLN A 519 35.12 -15.96 -10.95
CA GLN A 519 36.37 -15.64 -11.66
C GLN A 519 36.57 -16.46 -12.93
N GLN A 520 36.25 -17.74 -12.87
CA GLN A 520 36.62 -18.71 -13.92
C GLN A 520 35.47 -19.58 -14.41
N GLY A 521 34.33 -19.59 -13.65
CA GLY A 521 33.24 -20.50 -13.89
C GLY A 521 32.05 -19.87 -14.64
N THR A 522 30.84 -20.27 -14.25
CA THR A 522 29.58 -19.93 -14.92
C THR A 522 29.09 -18.48 -14.68
N ALA A 523 29.80 -17.68 -13.87
CA ALA A 523 29.38 -16.35 -13.46
C ALA A 523 30.36 -15.22 -13.81
N GLN A 524 31.12 -15.37 -14.90
CA GLN A 524 32.19 -14.43 -15.31
C GLN A 524 31.69 -13.02 -15.60
N ASP A 525 30.37 -12.83 -15.87
CA ASP A 525 29.78 -11.50 -16.03
C ASP A 525 29.94 -10.63 -14.76
N ALA A 526 30.22 -11.22 -13.61
CA ALA A 526 30.50 -10.53 -12.34
C ALA A 526 32.01 -10.49 -11.97
N ALA A 527 32.91 -10.98 -12.82
CA ALA A 527 34.34 -11.11 -12.48
C ALA A 527 35.08 -9.77 -12.34
N GLY A 528 34.61 -8.72 -13.04
CA GLY A 528 35.26 -7.39 -13.06
C GLY A 528 34.93 -6.50 -11.86
N LEU A 529 34.24 -6.97 -10.84
CA LEU A 529 33.81 -6.16 -9.71
C LEU A 529 34.99 -5.74 -8.81
N SER A 530 35.01 -4.48 -8.38
CA SER A 530 35.88 -3.99 -7.33
C SER A 530 35.69 -4.82 -6.06
N GLY A 531 36.77 -5.23 -5.41
CA GLY A 531 36.75 -6.11 -4.25
C GLY A 531 36.37 -7.58 -4.54
N GLY A 532 36.12 -7.95 -5.81
CA GLY A 532 35.74 -9.31 -6.20
C GLY A 532 34.34 -9.69 -5.67
N ALA A 533 33.83 -10.82 -6.12
CA ALA A 533 32.57 -11.39 -5.63
C ALA A 533 32.62 -12.91 -5.60
N GLY A 534 31.73 -13.53 -4.82
CA GLY A 534 31.49 -14.96 -4.86
C GLY A 534 30.00 -15.25 -5.05
N GLY A 535 29.67 -16.32 -5.77
CA GLY A 535 28.27 -16.64 -6.00
C GLY A 535 28.05 -17.87 -6.87
N LYS A 536 26.77 -18.14 -7.15
CA LYS A 536 26.38 -19.29 -7.97
C LYS A 536 25.25 -18.92 -8.92
N THR A 537 25.35 -19.33 -10.15
CA THR A 537 24.27 -19.30 -11.14
C THR A 537 23.33 -20.48 -10.95
N GLY A 538 22.06 -20.29 -11.31
CA GLY A 538 21.08 -21.36 -11.39
C GLY A 538 20.16 -21.17 -12.59
N THR A 539 19.82 -22.27 -13.22
CA THR A 539 18.76 -22.36 -14.22
C THR A 539 17.86 -23.50 -13.77
N ALA A 540 16.61 -23.17 -13.50
CA ALA A 540 15.62 -24.15 -13.10
C ALA A 540 14.47 -24.17 -14.11
N GLN A 541 14.16 -25.36 -14.59
CA GLN A 541 13.03 -25.62 -15.47
C GLN A 541 11.72 -25.39 -14.70
N THR A 542 10.74 -24.78 -15.32
CA THR A 542 9.43 -24.50 -14.69
C THR A 542 8.34 -25.48 -15.13
N GLY A 543 8.59 -26.26 -16.21
CA GLY A 543 7.57 -27.06 -16.88
C GLY A 543 6.50 -26.25 -17.62
N GLN A 544 6.65 -24.92 -17.69
CA GLN A 544 5.79 -24.03 -18.45
C GLN A 544 6.42 -23.69 -19.78
N PHE A 545 5.60 -23.61 -20.82
CA PHE A 545 6.08 -23.36 -22.18
C PHE A 545 5.39 -22.11 -22.77
N THR A 546 6.11 -21.45 -23.66
CA THR A 546 5.51 -20.40 -24.52
C THR A 546 4.60 -21.04 -25.56
N PRO A 547 3.74 -20.26 -26.24
CA PRO A 547 2.95 -20.78 -27.36
C PRO A 547 3.80 -21.42 -28.49
N GLU A 548 5.06 -20.97 -28.65
CA GLU A 548 6.02 -21.48 -29.63
C GLU A 548 6.75 -22.74 -29.16
N GLY A 549 6.45 -23.25 -27.95
CA GLY A 549 7.01 -24.49 -27.39
C GLY A 549 8.38 -24.32 -26.71
N THR A 550 8.83 -23.08 -26.43
CA THR A 550 10.06 -22.84 -25.66
C THR A 550 9.77 -22.90 -24.16
N GLU A 551 10.55 -23.68 -23.43
CA GLU A 551 10.38 -23.81 -21.98
C GLU A 551 10.78 -22.53 -21.25
N ARG A 552 9.95 -22.09 -20.30
CA ARG A 552 10.23 -20.99 -19.39
C ARG A 552 11.12 -21.50 -18.26
N CYS A 553 12.15 -20.73 -17.93
CA CYS A 553 13.10 -21.07 -16.87
C CYS A 553 13.17 -19.97 -15.82
N ASN A 554 13.40 -20.37 -14.57
CA ASN A 554 13.82 -19.45 -13.52
C ASN A 554 15.35 -19.31 -13.60
N LEU A 555 15.81 -18.08 -13.88
CA LEU A 555 17.23 -17.78 -13.96
C LEU A 555 17.67 -17.10 -12.67
N TRP A 556 18.62 -17.72 -11.98
CA TRP A 556 19.10 -17.28 -10.70
C TRP A 556 20.56 -16.84 -10.73
N PHE A 557 20.86 -15.84 -9.93
CA PHE A 557 22.18 -15.65 -9.37
C PHE A 557 22.06 -15.29 -7.90
N ALA A 558 22.83 -15.99 -7.06
CA ALA A 558 22.92 -15.66 -5.64
C ALA A 558 24.39 -15.61 -5.24
N GLY A 559 24.76 -14.58 -4.49
CA GLY A 559 26.17 -14.37 -4.14
C GLY A 559 26.35 -13.32 -3.05
N PHE A 560 27.60 -12.97 -2.84
CA PHE A 560 28.03 -11.99 -1.85
C PHE A 560 29.13 -11.09 -2.43
N TRP A 561 29.21 -9.87 -1.89
CA TRP A 561 30.15 -8.85 -2.29
C TRP A 561 30.51 -7.94 -1.09
N PRO A 562 31.78 -7.47 -0.94
CA PRO A 562 33.01 -7.95 -1.61
C PRO A 562 33.38 -9.39 -1.27
N ALA A 563 34.33 -9.98 -2.00
CA ALA A 563 34.71 -11.40 -1.84
C ALA A 563 35.36 -11.71 -0.50
N GLU A 564 36.35 -10.91 -0.05
CA GLU A 564 37.13 -11.17 1.17
C GLU A 564 36.34 -10.86 2.45
N LYS A 565 35.64 -9.71 2.49
CA LYS A 565 34.83 -9.26 3.62
C LYS A 565 33.42 -8.93 3.14
N PRO A 566 32.59 -9.95 2.97
CA PRO A 566 31.25 -9.75 2.45
C PRO A 566 30.44 -8.73 3.28
N ARG A 567 30.04 -7.65 2.63
CA ARG A 567 29.17 -6.62 3.21
C ARG A 567 27.71 -6.87 2.86
N TYR A 568 27.48 -7.34 1.63
CA TYR A 568 26.15 -7.61 1.12
C TYR A 568 26.02 -9.02 0.58
N THR A 569 24.89 -9.63 0.85
CA THR A 569 24.41 -10.84 0.16
C THR A 569 23.31 -10.42 -0.78
N ILE A 570 23.40 -10.82 -2.05
CA ILE A 570 22.50 -10.37 -3.11
C ILE A 570 21.96 -11.59 -3.85
N VAL A 571 20.65 -11.60 -4.07
CA VAL A 571 19.94 -12.61 -4.87
C VAL A 571 19.21 -11.94 -6.00
N VAL A 572 19.39 -12.46 -7.20
CA VAL A 572 18.67 -12.09 -8.42
C VAL A 572 17.91 -13.31 -8.90
N LEU A 573 16.61 -13.14 -9.13
CA LEU A 573 15.75 -14.10 -9.80
C LEU A 573 15.07 -13.43 -11.00
N GLN A 574 15.21 -14.00 -12.18
CA GLN A 574 14.38 -13.70 -13.34
C GLN A 574 13.34 -14.82 -13.47
N ASP A 575 12.07 -14.48 -13.25
CA ASP A 575 10.96 -15.42 -13.15
C ASP A 575 10.39 -15.74 -14.54
N GLY A 576 10.30 -17.03 -14.88
CA GLY A 576 9.69 -17.51 -16.11
C GLY A 576 10.34 -16.98 -17.40
N ALA A 577 11.63 -16.74 -17.35
CA ALA A 577 12.39 -16.17 -18.48
C ALA A 577 12.51 -17.16 -19.65
N VAL A 578 12.45 -16.61 -20.88
CA VAL A 578 12.73 -17.37 -22.11
C VAL A 578 14.03 -16.86 -22.73
N HIS A 579 14.10 -15.56 -22.94
CA HIS A 579 15.28 -14.86 -23.41
C HIS A 579 15.50 -13.61 -22.56
N THR A 580 16.72 -13.40 -22.09
CA THR A 580 17.07 -12.23 -21.29
C THR A 580 18.25 -11.50 -21.90
N ALA A 581 18.20 -10.17 -21.87
CA ALA A 581 19.32 -9.33 -22.32
C ALA A 581 20.50 -9.38 -21.37
N TYR A 582 20.23 -9.69 -20.09
CA TYR A 582 21.24 -9.76 -19.03
C TYR A 582 21.16 -11.09 -18.30
N SER A 583 22.32 -11.69 -18.00
CA SER A 583 22.38 -12.82 -17.09
C SER A 583 22.15 -12.38 -15.64
N GLY A 584 21.77 -13.30 -14.76
CA GLY A 584 21.64 -12.99 -13.33
C GLY A 584 22.95 -12.45 -12.73
N ALA A 585 24.13 -12.94 -13.20
CA ALA A 585 25.43 -12.45 -12.77
C ALA A 585 25.72 -11.01 -13.26
N ALA A 586 25.31 -10.66 -14.48
CA ALA A 586 25.44 -9.31 -15.00
C ALA A 586 24.55 -8.30 -14.22
N ILE A 587 23.32 -8.71 -13.86
CA ILE A 587 22.43 -7.89 -13.02
C ILE A 587 23.03 -7.73 -11.62
N PHE A 588 23.53 -8.79 -11.01
CA PHE A 588 24.23 -8.74 -9.73
C PHE A 588 25.40 -7.76 -9.78
N ALA A 589 26.21 -7.78 -10.84
CA ALA A 589 27.33 -6.85 -11.01
C ALA A 589 26.86 -5.39 -11.06
N GLN A 590 25.76 -5.10 -11.77
CA GLN A 590 25.18 -3.76 -11.79
C GLN A 590 24.70 -3.33 -10.40
N VAL A 591 24.08 -4.25 -9.64
CA VAL A 591 23.70 -3.98 -8.25
C VAL A 591 24.91 -3.65 -7.40
N CYS A 592 26.01 -4.42 -7.48
CA CYS A 592 27.23 -4.14 -6.74
C CYS A 592 27.82 -2.76 -7.07
N ASN A 593 27.84 -2.38 -8.34
CA ASN A 593 28.35 -1.07 -8.79
C ASN A 593 27.53 0.09 -8.21
N VAL A 594 26.19 -0.02 -8.19
CA VAL A 594 25.34 1.03 -7.58
C VAL A 594 25.44 1.03 -6.06
N LEU A 595 25.70 -0.11 -5.41
CA LEU A 595 25.96 -0.18 -3.97
C LEU A 595 27.30 0.45 -3.61
N GLU A 596 28.35 0.27 -4.43
CA GLU A 596 29.65 0.93 -4.25
C GLU A 596 29.52 2.45 -4.35
N ALA A 597 28.72 2.94 -5.31
CA ALA A 597 28.48 4.37 -5.49
C ALA A 597 27.60 4.98 -4.37
N ALA A 598 26.76 4.18 -3.71
CA ALA A 598 25.84 4.64 -2.66
C ALA A 598 26.43 4.57 -1.25
N GLY A 599 27.55 3.92 -1.05
CA GLY A 599 28.11 3.66 0.27
C GLY A 599 29.40 4.18 0.59
#